data_a1f6764faa1b9054471f1add38ff0a44
#
_entry.id   a1f6764faa1b9054471f1add38ff0a44
#
_cell.length_a   1.000
_cell.length_b   1.000
_cell.length_c   1.000
_cell.angle_alpha   90.00
_cell.angle_beta   90.00
_cell.angle_gamma   90.00
#
_symmetry.space_group_name_H-M   'P 1'
#
loop_
_entity.id
_entity.type
_entity.pdbx_description
1 polymer ?
#
loop_
_entity_poly.entity_id
_entity_poly.type
_entity_poly.pdbx_seq_one_letter_code
_entity_poly.pdbx_strand_id
1 'polypeptide(L)'
;LTHDFTGKRALVTGAASGIGAAAARALAEAGAEHLVLVDLDKERLAAMDLPCAVSLHAGDVADEALWDAVEADASDGGTTLDAAFLNAGIPGQPATFAKMSFAEWRKVISVNLDGLFLSLRSSMRLASDGAAIVLTASVAGVKAEPGIGPYGASKAGVIHMAKIAAKEGAPRRIRVNAIAPGGVDTGIWDGVPFFDNLVAKHQGDRAGALSAMAEGMTPMGRFESAEEIAGQVLFLLSGASGTMTGTTLVSDGGYSL
;
A
#
# COMPACT_ATOMS: atom_id res chain seq x y z
N LEU A 1 -13.13 12.01 -13.16
CA LEU A 1 -13.89 11.99 -11.92
C LEU A 1 -12.97 12.53 -10.82
N THR A 2 -13.18 13.75 -10.36
CA THR A 2 -12.53 14.29 -9.17
C THR A 2 -13.17 13.63 -7.94
N HIS A 3 -12.41 12.83 -7.20
CA HIS A 3 -12.86 12.28 -5.93
C HIS A 3 -12.79 13.39 -4.88
N ASP A 4 -13.89 13.64 -4.17
CA ASP A 4 -13.99 14.68 -3.15
C ASP A 4 -13.70 14.08 -1.77
N PHE A 5 -12.64 14.57 -1.13
CA PHE A 5 -12.26 14.23 0.25
C PHE A 5 -12.36 15.44 1.20
N THR A 6 -13.09 16.50 0.80
CA THR A 6 -13.25 17.70 1.60
C THR A 6 -13.77 17.37 3.01
N GLY A 7 -13.06 17.84 4.04
CA GLY A 7 -13.36 17.60 5.44
C GLY A 7 -13.10 16.16 5.90
N LYS A 8 -12.45 15.32 5.09
CA LYS A 8 -12.16 13.92 5.40
C LYS A 8 -10.81 13.78 6.07
N ARG A 9 -10.72 12.76 6.93
CA ARG A 9 -9.50 12.35 7.63
C ARG A 9 -9.07 10.98 7.16
N ALA A 10 -7.81 10.87 6.74
CA ALA A 10 -7.31 9.62 6.20
C ALA A 10 -5.97 9.20 6.83
N LEU A 11 -5.77 7.88 6.93
CA LEU A 11 -4.50 7.27 7.33
C LEU A 11 -3.81 6.68 6.11
N VAL A 12 -2.50 6.89 5.98
CA VAL A 12 -1.67 6.28 4.93
C VAL A 12 -0.42 5.66 5.57
N THR A 13 -0.17 4.37 5.32
CA THR A 13 1.09 3.72 5.72
C THR A 13 2.03 3.54 4.54
N GLY A 14 3.37 3.57 4.79
CA GLY A 14 4.36 3.64 3.72
C GLY A 14 4.25 4.98 2.98
N ALA A 15 3.94 6.05 3.73
CA ALA A 15 3.56 7.36 3.19
C ALA A 15 4.72 8.16 2.61
N ALA A 16 5.98 7.84 2.97
CA ALA A 16 7.14 8.63 2.61
C ALA A 16 7.68 8.36 1.20
N SER A 17 7.16 7.35 0.48
CA SER A 17 7.66 6.99 -0.86
C SER A 17 6.64 6.28 -1.73
N GLY A 18 6.94 6.18 -3.03
CA GLY A 18 6.19 5.38 -4.00
C GLY A 18 4.68 5.63 -3.99
N ILE A 19 3.91 4.55 -4.02
CA ILE A 19 2.43 4.60 -4.09
C ILE A 19 1.84 5.31 -2.85
N GLY A 20 2.40 5.08 -1.66
CA GLY A 20 1.92 5.71 -0.43
C GLY A 20 2.06 7.23 -0.47
N ALA A 21 3.20 7.75 -0.92
CA ALA A 21 3.42 9.18 -1.07
C ALA A 21 2.52 9.80 -2.15
N ALA A 22 2.34 9.11 -3.27
CA ALA A 22 1.44 9.56 -4.34
C ALA A 22 -0.02 9.60 -3.83
N ALA A 23 -0.45 8.59 -3.08
CA ALA A 23 -1.79 8.55 -2.50
C ALA A 23 -2.01 9.65 -1.45
N ALA A 24 -1.01 9.91 -0.58
CA ALA A 24 -1.08 10.98 0.41
C ALA A 24 -1.23 12.36 -0.26
N ARG A 25 -0.44 12.64 -1.32
CA ARG A 25 -0.58 13.86 -2.12
C ARG A 25 -1.95 13.96 -2.77
N ALA A 26 -2.38 12.90 -3.43
CA ALA A 26 -3.67 12.88 -4.12
C ALA A 26 -4.86 13.07 -3.16
N LEU A 27 -4.81 12.51 -1.94
CA LEU A 27 -5.81 12.74 -0.90
C LEU A 27 -5.82 14.21 -0.44
N ALA A 28 -4.65 14.79 -0.20
CA ALA A 28 -4.53 16.20 0.20
C ALA A 28 -5.05 17.14 -0.89
N GLU A 29 -4.68 16.92 -2.16
CA GLU A 29 -5.16 17.67 -3.33
C GLU A 29 -6.67 17.50 -3.54
N ALA A 30 -7.23 16.35 -3.17
CA ALA A 30 -8.68 16.09 -3.21
C ALA A 30 -9.46 16.71 -2.03
N GLY A 31 -8.77 17.47 -1.16
CA GLY A 31 -9.39 18.27 -0.08
C GLY A 31 -9.44 17.57 1.28
N ALA A 32 -8.64 16.52 1.49
CA ALA A 32 -8.54 15.92 2.83
C ALA A 32 -8.16 16.97 3.87
N GLU A 33 -8.88 16.98 4.98
CA GLU A 33 -8.64 17.94 6.08
C GLU A 33 -7.39 17.58 6.88
N HIS A 34 -7.20 16.27 7.11
CA HIS A 34 -6.11 15.78 7.94
C HIS A 34 -5.63 14.41 7.46
N LEU A 35 -4.31 14.24 7.37
CA LEU A 35 -3.68 12.97 7.06
C LEU A 35 -2.84 12.47 8.24
N VAL A 36 -3.08 11.24 8.66
CA VAL A 36 -2.20 10.49 9.57
C VAL A 36 -1.22 9.70 8.70
N LEU A 37 0.04 10.07 8.72
CA LEU A 37 1.07 9.50 7.86
C LEU A 37 2.02 8.64 8.68
N VAL A 38 2.17 7.38 8.29
CA VAL A 38 3.03 6.39 8.96
C VAL A 38 4.10 5.91 7.99
N ASP A 39 5.36 5.99 8.39
CA ASP A 39 6.49 5.44 7.63
C ASP A 39 7.69 5.14 8.56
N LEU A 40 8.57 4.27 8.11
CA LEU A 40 9.83 4.01 8.81
C LEU A 40 10.84 5.17 8.65
N ASP A 41 10.80 5.86 7.48
CA ASP A 41 11.71 6.95 7.14
C ASP A 41 11.19 8.29 7.67
N LYS A 42 11.64 8.62 8.88
CA LYS A 42 11.27 9.86 9.58
C LYS A 42 11.63 11.13 8.79
N GLU A 43 12.77 11.12 8.10
CA GLU A 43 13.28 12.32 7.41
C GLU A 43 12.44 12.61 6.17
N ARG A 44 12.17 11.58 5.35
CA ARG A 44 11.29 11.72 4.19
C ARG A 44 9.86 12.05 4.58
N LEU A 45 9.36 11.44 5.66
CA LEU A 45 8.03 11.74 6.17
C LEU A 45 7.91 13.22 6.59
N ALA A 46 8.91 13.74 7.33
CA ALA A 46 8.94 15.14 7.75
C ALA A 46 9.15 16.14 6.61
N ALA A 47 9.71 15.69 5.49
CA ALA A 47 9.92 16.51 4.29
C ALA A 47 8.68 16.58 3.37
N MET A 48 7.60 15.87 3.69
CA MET A 48 6.37 15.94 2.89
C MET A 48 5.68 17.29 3.12
N ASP A 49 5.56 18.06 2.03
CA ASP A 49 4.80 19.32 2.01
C ASP A 49 3.41 19.04 1.40
N LEU A 50 2.38 19.14 2.23
CA LEU A 50 0.99 18.83 1.86
C LEU A 50 0.07 19.98 2.25
N PRO A 51 -0.95 20.31 1.42
CA PRO A 51 -1.86 21.45 1.66
C PRO A 51 -2.95 21.12 2.70
N CYS A 52 -2.68 20.27 3.68
CA CYS A 52 -3.63 19.92 4.74
C CYS A 52 -2.89 19.68 6.06
N ALA A 53 -3.63 19.51 7.16
CA ALA A 53 -3.05 19.12 8.44
C ALA A 53 -2.48 17.70 8.37
N VAL A 54 -1.36 17.47 9.07
CA VAL A 54 -0.73 16.15 9.12
C VAL A 54 -0.30 15.76 10.53
N SER A 55 -0.53 14.49 10.90
CA SER A 55 0.12 13.85 12.04
C SER A 55 1.15 12.84 11.50
N LEU A 56 2.39 12.93 11.97
CA LEU A 56 3.49 12.12 11.47
C LEU A 56 3.94 11.09 12.52
N HIS A 57 3.86 9.81 12.17
CA HIS A 57 4.27 8.71 13.04
C HIS A 57 5.38 7.92 12.36
N ALA A 58 6.63 8.12 12.82
CA ALA A 58 7.79 7.40 12.31
C ALA A 58 8.02 6.13 13.12
N GLY A 59 7.98 4.96 12.45
CA GLY A 59 8.22 3.67 13.10
C GLY A 59 7.92 2.47 12.21
N ASP A 60 8.27 1.28 12.71
CA ASP A 60 7.97 0.01 12.05
C ASP A 60 6.49 -0.34 12.22
N VAL A 61 5.78 -0.55 11.12
CA VAL A 61 4.36 -0.96 11.15
C VAL A 61 4.13 -2.28 11.88
N ALA A 62 5.17 -3.09 12.06
CA ALA A 62 5.10 -4.34 12.82
C ALA A 62 5.30 -4.14 14.35
N ASP A 63 5.50 -2.91 14.81
CA ASP A 63 5.60 -2.58 16.24
C ASP A 63 4.24 -2.15 16.80
N GLU A 64 3.71 -2.88 17.80
CA GLU A 64 2.44 -2.53 18.44
C GLU A 64 2.48 -1.14 19.11
N ALA A 65 3.64 -0.74 19.69
CA ALA A 65 3.77 0.55 20.35
C ALA A 65 3.58 1.74 19.39
N LEU A 66 3.93 1.57 18.10
CA LEU A 66 3.63 2.57 17.08
C LEU A 66 2.10 2.78 16.98
N TRP A 67 1.34 1.71 16.96
CA TRP A 67 -0.12 1.77 16.81
C TRP A 67 -0.81 2.27 18.05
N ASP A 68 -0.30 1.97 19.24
CA ASP A 68 -0.79 2.58 20.49
C ASP A 68 -0.61 4.10 20.45
N ALA A 69 0.51 4.60 19.92
CA ALA A 69 0.75 6.03 19.77
C ALA A 69 -0.19 6.66 18.70
N VAL A 70 -0.42 5.99 17.57
CA VAL A 70 -1.38 6.45 16.53
C VAL A 70 -2.79 6.51 17.09
N GLU A 71 -3.23 5.47 17.84
CA GLU A 71 -4.57 5.43 18.44
C GLU A 71 -4.73 6.51 19.52
N ALA A 72 -3.69 6.79 20.32
CA ALA A 72 -3.71 7.83 21.35
C ALA A 72 -3.83 9.24 20.72
N ASP A 73 -3.01 9.55 19.71
CA ASP A 73 -3.05 10.84 19.00
C ASP A 73 -4.43 11.10 18.36
N ALA A 74 -5.01 10.08 17.74
CA ALA A 74 -6.36 10.16 17.19
C ALA A 74 -7.43 10.38 18.27
N SER A 75 -7.28 9.75 19.44
CA SER A 75 -8.25 9.82 20.54
C SER A 75 -8.24 11.19 21.22
N ASP A 76 -7.08 11.80 21.42
CA ASP A 76 -6.93 13.14 22.03
C ASP A 76 -7.62 14.23 21.17
N GLY A 77 -7.68 14.05 19.86
CA GLY A 77 -8.41 14.91 18.93
C GLY A 77 -9.91 14.60 18.79
N GLY A 78 -10.43 13.55 19.46
CA GLY A 78 -11.79 13.04 19.22
C GLY A 78 -11.98 12.54 17.78
N THR A 79 -10.92 12.04 17.17
CA THR A 79 -10.77 11.89 15.72
C THR A 79 -11.13 10.49 15.26
N THR A 80 -12.04 10.41 14.31
CA THR A 80 -12.31 9.17 13.56
C THR A 80 -11.73 9.27 12.14
N LEU A 81 -11.42 8.12 11.55
CA LEU A 81 -10.94 8.04 10.17
C LEU A 81 -12.10 7.79 9.21
N ASP A 82 -12.16 8.59 8.16
CA ASP A 82 -13.08 8.36 7.03
C ASP A 82 -12.48 7.43 5.99
N ALA A 83 -11.14 7.39 5.90
CA ALA A 83 -10.42 6.58 4.95
C ALA A 83 -9.11 6.05 5.53
N ALA A 84 -8.66 4.87 5.06
CA ALA A 84 -7.32 4.37 5.36
C ALA A 84 -6.72 3.66 4.13
N PHE A 85 -5.46 3.96 3.82
CA PHE A 85 -4.69 3.27 2.81
C PHE A 85 -3.49 2.55 3.45
N LEU A 86 -3.61 1.23 3.59
CA LEU A 86 -2.65 0.37 4.25
C LEU A 86 -1.68 -0.20 3.21
N ASN A 87 -0.58 0.54 2.99
CA ASN A 87 0.31 0.33 1.86
C ASN A 87 1.72 -0.14 2.22
N ALA A 88 2.19 0.08 3.46
CA ALA A 88 3.53 -0.30 3.87
C ALA A 88 3.86 -1.76 3.54
N GLY A 89 5.03 -2.00 2.95
CA GLY A 89 5.47 -3.32 2.58
C GLY A 89 6.84 -3.34 1.92
N ILE A 90 7.48 -4.50 1.92
CA ILE A 90 8.80 -4.74 1.35
C ILE A 90 8.77 -5.94 0.40
N PRO A 91 9.59 -5.95 -0.68
CA PRO A 91 9.63 -7.07 -1.63
C PRO A 91 10.36 -8.30 -1.07
N GLY A 92 11.33 -8.09 -0.17
CA GLY A 92 12.26 -9.11 0.30
C GLY A 92 13.32 -9.49 -0.74
N GLN A 93 14.24 -10.38 -0.36
CA GLN A 93 15.28 -10.87 -1.26
C GLN A 93 14.79 -12.14 -1.99
N PRO A 94 14.94 -12.21 -3.32
CA PRO A 94 14.47 -13.36 -4.08
C PRO A 94 15.30 -14.62 -3.79
N ALA A 95 14.62 -15.71 -3.46
CA ALA A 95 15.22 -17.04 -3.31
C ALA A 95 14.16 -18.13 -3.47
N THR A 96 14.54 -19.28 -4.00
CA THR A 96 13.64 -20.44 -4.01
C THR A 96 13.40 -20.94 -2.59
N PHE A 97 12.28 -21.62 -2.33
CA PHE A 97 11.97 -22.15 -0.99
C PHE A 97 13.10 -22.97 -0.38
N ALA A 98 13.79 -23.77 -1.20
CA ALA A 98 14.91 -24.61 -0.73
C ALA A 98 16.13 -23.78 -0.26
N LYS A 99 16.25 -22.52 -0.68
CA LYS A 99 17.39 -21.63 -0.37
C LYS A 99 16.98 -20.45 0.52
N MET A 100 15.67 -20.22 0.71
CA MET A 100 15.14 -19.12 1.50
C MET A 100 15.55 -19.30 2.96
N SER A 101 16.19 -18.29 3.55
CA SER A 101 16.46 -18.28 4.98
C SER A 101 15.19 -18.00 5.78
N PHE A 102 15.08 -18.59 6.97
CA PHE A 102 13.94 -18.30 7.85
C PHE A 102 13.91 -16.83 8.31
N ALA A 103 15.09 -16.21 8.45
CA ALA A 103 15.19 -14.79 8.81
C ALA A 103 14.59 -13.89 7.73
N GLU A 104 14.89 -14.16 6.44
CA GLU A 104 14.31 -13.39 5.33
C GLU A 104 12.80 -13.63 5.21
N TRP A 105 12.36 -14.90 5.35
CA TRP A 105 10.93 -15.22 5.44
C TRP A 105 10.24 -14.38 6.53
N ARG A 106 10.76 -14.41 7.76
CA ARG A 106 10.19 -13.69 8.90
C ARG A 106 10.18 -12.18 8.70
N LYS A 107 11.24 -11.61 8.12
CA LYS A 107 11.32 -10.18 7.82
C LYS A 107 10.17 -9.73 6.92
N VAL A 108 9.93 -10.45 5.82
CA VAL A 108 8.85 -10.09 4.88
C VAL A 108 7.47 -10.28 5.50
N ILE A 109 7.25 -11.40 6.19
CA ILE A 109 5.97 -11.68 6.87
C ILE A 109 5.68 -10.64 7.95
N SER A 110 6.68 -10.28 8.76
CA SER A 110 6.53 -9.28 9.82
C SER A 110 6.04 -7.94 9.27
N VAL A 111 6.67 -7.41 8.22
CA VAL A 111 6.24 -6.11 7.66
C VAL A 111 4.92 -6.25 6.90
N ASN A 112 4.84 -7.20 5.95
CA ASN A 112 3.75 -7.24 4.97
C ASN A 112 2.45 -7.85 5.51
N LEU A 113 2.51 -8.65 6.57
CA LEU A 113 1.35 -9.36 7.11
C LEU A 113 1.07 -8.98 8.57
N ASP A 114 2.05 -9.09 9.48
CA ASP A 114 1.84 -8.70 10.88
C ASP A 114 1.63 -7.18 10.97
N GLY A 115 2.47 -6.37 10.30
CA GLY A 115 2.33 -4.92 10.23
C GLY A 115 1.03 -4.48 9.55
N LEU A 116 0.60 -5.18 8.49
CA LEU A 116 -0.70 -4.91 7.88
C LEU A 116 -1.85 -5.24 8.84
N PHE A 117 -1.77 -6.37 9.58
CA PHE A 117 -2.77 -6.71 10.59
C PHE A 117 -2.89 -5.62 11.65
N LEU A 118 -1.77 -5.14 12.19
CA LEU A 118 -1.76 -4.07 13.18
C LEU A 118 -2.37 -2.78 12.63
N SER A 119 -1.98 -2.40 11.39
CA SER A 119 -2.53 -1.24 10.68
C SER A 119 -4.05 -1.36 10.49
N LEU A 120 -4.52 -2.55 10.08
CA LEU A 120 -5.94 -2.82 9.84
C LEU A 120 -6.72 -2.81 11.15
N ARG A 121 -6.19 -3.42 12.21
CA ARG A 121 -6.79 -3.43 13.55
C ARG A 121 -7.03 -2.01 14.04
N SER A 122 -6.01 -1.16 14.01
CA SER A 122 -6.11 0.22 14.43
C SER A 122 -7.04 1.04 13.52
N SER A 123 -6.96 0.85 12.20
CA SER A 123 -7.87 1.51 11.27
C SER A 123 -9.33 1.14 11.52
N MET A 124 -9.65 -0.13 11.79
CA MET A 124 -11.01 -0.59 12.09
C MET A 124 -11.55 -0.02 13.42
N ARG A 125 -10.68 0.19 14.41
CA ARG A 125 -11.03 0.82 15.69
C ARG A 125 -11.32 2.31 15.52
N LEU A 126 -10.48 3.01 14.76
CA LEU A 126 -10.57 4.45 14.53
C LEU A 126 -11.57 4.84 13.43
N ALA A 127 -12.02 3.91 12.60
CA ALA A 127 -12.91 4.20 11.47
C ALA A 127 -14.25 4.80 11.94
N SER A 128 -14.72 5.82 11.24
CA SER A 128 -16.11 6.28 11.32
C SER A 128 -17.06 5.28 10.65
N ASP A 129 -18.34 5.32 10.98
CA ASP A 129 -19.34 4.55 10.25
C ASP A 129 -19.41 5.03 8.80
N GLY A 130 -19.33 4.11 7.86
CA GLY A 130 -19.26 4.42 6.42
C GLY A 130 -17.85 4.66 5.88
N ALA A 131 -16.81 4.54 6.70
CA ALA A 131 -15.41 4.66 6.26
C ALA A 131 -15.04 3.65 5.16
N ALA A 132 -13.92 3.94 4.48
CA ALA A 132 -13.36 3.05 3.47
C ALA A 132 -11.88 2.74 3.76
N ILE A 133 -11.51 1.47 3.65
CA ILE A 133 -10.13 0.99 3.87
C ILE A 133 -9.66 0.25 2.62
N VAL A 134 -8.46 0.58 2.16
CA VAL A 134 -7.81 -0.11 1.02
C VAL A 134 -6.48 -0.69 1.48
N LEU A 135 -6.27 -1.97 1.17
CA LEU A 135 -5.06 -2.71 1.48
C LEU A 135 -4.24 -2.94 0.22
N THR A 136 -2.94 -2.70 0.27
CA THR A 136 -2.03 -2.97 -0.85
C THR A 136 -1.64 -4.45 -0.87
N ALA A 137 -2.31 -5.20 -1.72
CA ALA A 137 -1.92 -6.54 -2.12
C ALA A 137 -0.82 -6.47 -3.21
N SER A 138 -0.83 -7.37 -4.14
CA SER A 138 0.00 -7.41 -5.36
C SER A 138 -0.55 -8.47 -6.30
N VAL A 139 -0.26 -8.36 -7.58
CA VAL A 139 -0.45 -9.45 -8.53
C VAL A 139 0.27 -10.73 -8.09
N ALA A 140 1.36 -10.63 -7.33
CA ALA A 140 2.06 -11.77 -6.72
C ALA A 140 1.22 -12.53 -5.67
N GLY A 141 0.13 -11.94 -5.18
CA GLY A 141 -0.86 -12.63 -4.33
C GLY A 141 -1.94 -13.37 -5.14
N VAL A 142 -2.00 -13.14 -6.45
CA VAL A 142 -2.97 -13.73 -7.39
C VAL A 142 -2.28 -14.76 -8.28
N LYS A 143 -1.14 -14.39 -8.87
CA LYS A 143 -0.32 -15.20 -9.77
C LYS A 143 0.93 -15.66 -9.04
N ALA A 144 1.25 -16.95 -9.14
CA ALA A 144 2.45 -17.50 -8.51
C ALA A 144 3.69 -17.20 -9.36
N GLU A 145 4.74 -16.71 -8.69
CA GLU A 145 6.05 -16.49 -9.31
C GLU A 145 7.14 -17.17 -8.47
N PRO A 146 8.09 -17.87 -9.10
CA PRO A 146 9.18 -18.51 -8.38
C PRO A 146 10.14 -17.46 -7.79
N GLY A 147 10.67 -17.75 -6.61
CA GLY A 147 11.68 -16.91 -5.96
C GLY A 147 11.15 -15.84 -5.00
N ILE A 148 9.86 -15.55 -4.99
CA ILE A 148 9.24 -14.53 -4.13
C ILE A 148 8.28 -15.12 -3.09
N GLY A 149 8.59 -16.31 -2.58
CA GLY A 149 7.72 -17.09 -1.70
C GLY A 149 7.09 -16.30 -0.54
N PRO A 150 7.86 -15.64 0.35
CA PRO A 150 7.28 -14.89 1.47
C PRO A 150 6.45 -13.68 1.02
N TYR A 151 6.89 -12.99 -0.04
CA TYR A 151 6.14 -11.87 -0.60
C TYR A 151 4.80 -12.33 -1.17
N GLY A 152 4.79 -13.31 -2.07
CA GLY A 152 3.56 -13.85 -2.66
C GLY A 152 2.60 -14.38 -1.59
N ALA A 153 3.10 -15.14 -0.60
CA ALA A 153 2.30 -15.65 0.51
C ALA A 153 1.68 -14.50 1.34
N SER A 154 2.47 -13.46 1.66
CA SER A 154 1.95 -12.31 2.39
C SER A 154 0.86 -11.59 1.61
N LYS A 155 1.05 -11.35 0.31
CA LYS A 155 0.09 -10.62 -0.53
C LYS A 155 -1.19 -11.42 -0.82
N ALA A 156 -1.11 -12.75 -0.89
CA ALA A 156 -2.29 -13.62 -0.89
C ALA A 156 -3.06 -13.54 0.45
N GLY A 157 -2.33 -13.51 1.57
CA GLY A 157 -2.90 -13.27 2.90
C GLY A 157 -3.65 -11.93 3.00
N VAL A 158 -3.06 -10.85 2.47
CA VAL A 158 -3.69 -9.53 2.40
C VAL A 158 -5.02 -9.57 1.65
N ILE A 159 -5.07 -10.22 0.48
CA ILE A 159 -6.31 -10.39 -0.29
C ILE A 159 -7.40 -11.07 0.54
N HIS A 160 -7.01 -12.09 1.31
CA HIS A 160 -7.99 -12.80 2.15
C HIS A 160 -8.42 -11.98 3.37
N MET A 161 -7.48 -11.26 4.02
CA MET A 161 -7.78 -10.35 5.13
C MET A 161 -8.76 -9.25 4.72
N ALA A 162 -8.63 -8.69 3.52
CA ALA A 162 -9.58 -7.70 3.00
C ALA A 162 -11.02 -8.26 2.96
N LYS A 163 -11.19 -9.51 2.55
CA LYS A 163 -12.52 -10.17 2.51
C LYS A 163 -13.11 -10.41 3.90
N ILE A 164 -12.26 -10.79 4.87
CA ILE A 164 -12.69 -10.97 6.27
C ILE A 164 -13.11 -9.62 6.86
N ALA A 165 -12.23 -8.62 6.79
CA ALA A 165 -12.48 -7.30 7.34
C ALA A 165 -13.68 -6.60 6.69
N ALA A 166 -13.95 -6.84 5.40
CA ALA A 166 -15.14 -6.37 4.72
C ALA A 166 -16.44 -6.90 5.36
N LYS A 167 -16.46 -8.17 5.75
CA LYS A 167 -17.61 -8.77 6.45
C LYS A 167 -17.76 -8.24 7.87
N GLU A 168 -16.65 -8.06 8.58
CA GLU A 168 -16.64 -7.52 9.95
C GLU A 168 -17.05 -6.04 9.98
N GLY A 169 -16.63 -5.25 8.99
CA GLY A 169 -16.96 -3.82 8.86
C GLY A 169 -18.38 -3.54 8.36
N ALA A 170 -19.03 -4.50 7.70
CA ALA A 170 -20.34 -4.31 7.06
C ALA A 170 -21.45 -3.77 7.98
N PRO A 171 -21.59 -4.21 9.26
CA PRO A 171 -22.59 -3.65 10.18
C PRO A 171 -22.45 -2.15 10.41
N ARG A 172 -21.20 -1.63 10.32
CA ARG A 172 -20.87 -0.20 10.42
C ARG A 172 -20.77 0.48 9.04
N ARG A 173 -21.15 -0.21 7.96
CA ARG A 173 -21.00 0.24 6.57
C ARG A 173 -19.54 0.59 6.19
N ILE A 174 -18.55 0.05 6.91
CA ILE A 174 -17.15 0.19 6.57
C ILE A 174 -16.85 -0.72 5.38
N ARG A 175 -16.32 -0.15 4.30
CA ARG A 175 -15.90 -0.88 3.11
C ARG A 175 -14.41 -1.20 3.21
N VAL A 176 -14.04 -2.45 2.94
CA VAL A 176 -12.64 -2.86 2.91
C VAL A 176 -12.35 -3.57 1.59
N ASN A 177 -11.39 -3.07 0.83
CA ASN A 177 -10.99 -3.62 -0.46
C ASN A 177 -9.47 -3.79 -0.53
N ALA A 178 -9.00 -4.57 -1.49
CA ALA A 178 -7.60 -4.65 -1.82
C ALA A 178 -7.34 -4.08 -3.21
N ILE A 179 -6.18 -3.47 -3.40
CA ILE A 179 -5.60 -3.20 -4.71
C ILE A 179 -4.43 -4.16 -4.92
N ALA A 180 -4.33 -4.75 -6.10
CA ALA A 180 -3.27 -5.68 -6.48
C ALA A 180 -2.53 -5.14 -7.71
N PRO A 181 -1.56 -4.23 -7.51
CA PRO A 181 -0.74 -3.72 -8.60
C PRO A 181 0.14 -4.80 -9.21
N GLY A 182 0.47 -4.63 -10.49
CA GLY A 182 1.56 -5.30 -11.17
C GLY A 182 2.91 -4.64 -10.91
N GLY A 183 3.69 -4.43 -11.96
CA GLY A 183 4.90 -3.63 -11.88
C GLY A 183 4.55 -2.15 -11.80
N VAL A 184 5.07 -1.45 -10.79
CA VAL A 184 4.90 0.00 -10.63
C VAL A 184 6.27 0.66 -10.60
N ASP A 185 6.43 1.78 -11.31
CA ASP A 185 7.68 2.56 -11.28
C ASP A 185 7.83 3.27 -9.93
N THR A 186 8.49 2.59 -9.03
CA THR A 186 8.80 3.07 -7.68
C THR A 186 10.18 2.55 -7.25
N GLY A 187 10.67 3.02 -6.09
CA GLY A 187 11.90 2.51 -5.49
C GLY A 187 11.85 1.05 -5.01
N ILE A 188 10.74 0.35 -5.18
CA ILE A 188 10.62 -1.08 -4.79
C ILE A 188 11.58 -1.99 -5.56
N TRP A 189 12.03 -1.55 -6.74
CA TRP A 189 12.96 -2.28 -7.60
C TRP A 189 14.43 -2.05 -7.22
N ASP A 190 14.73 -0.97 -6.50
CA ASP A 190 16.09 -0.55 -6.19
C ASP A 190 16.72 -1.52 -5.17
N GLY A 191 17.95 -1.99 -5.44
CA GLY A 191 18.61 -3.00 -4.62
C GLY A 191 18.12 -4.45 -4.85
N VAL A 192 17.24 -4.66 -5.83
CA VAL A 192 16.86 -6.02 -6.25
C VAL A 192 17.86 -6.51 -7.28
N PRO A 193 18.63 -7.59 -7.02
CA PRO A 193 19.82 -7.95 -7.83
C PRO A 193 19.56 -8.12 -9.31
N PHE A 194 18.41 -8.66 -9.72
CA PHE A 194 18.11 -8.81 -11.15
C PHE A 194 17.84 -7.47 -11.82
N PHE A 195 17.22 -6.52 -11.13
CA PHE A 195 16.96 -5.19 -11.66
C PHE A 195 18.22 -4.34 -11.71
N ASP A 196 19.05 -4.38 -10.67
CA ASP A 196 20.37 -3.72 -10.67
C ASP A 196 21.26 -4.22 -11.83
N ASN A 197 21.25 -5.52 -12.10
CA ASN A 197 21.94 -6.09 -13.26
C ASN A 197 21.33 -5.59 -14.59
N LEU A 198 20.02 -5.40 -14.67
CA LEU A 198 19.37 -4.87 -15.86
C LEU A 198 19.75 -3.40 -16.08
N VAL A 199 19.73 -2.59 -15.02
CA VAL A 199 20.18 -1.19 -15.07
C VAL A 199 21.64 -1.10 -15.53
N ALA A 200 22.51 -1.97 -15.02
CA ALA A 200 23.91 -2.02 -15.46
C ALA A 200 24.05 -2.35 -16.97
N LYS A 201 23.24 -3.26 -17.49
CA LYS A 201 23.18 -3.59 -18.94
C LYS A 201 22.68 -2.39 -19.78
N HIS A 202 21.83 -1.57 -19.22
CA HIS A 202 21.35 -0.31 -19.82
C HIS A 202 22.26 0.90 -19.49
N GLN A 203 23.55 0.64 -19.15
CA GLN A 203 24.57 1.69 -18.92
C GLN A 203 24.16 2.70 -17.81
N GLY A 204 23.39 2.26 -16.82
CA GLY A 204 22.89 3.09 -15.72
C GLY A 204 21.56 3.79 -16.00
N ASP A 205 20.99 3.64 -17.20
CA ASP A 205 19.65 4.16 -17.52
C ASP A 205 18.55 3.30 -16.83
N ARG A 206 18.15 3.74 -15.64
CA ARG A 206 17.10 3.08 -14.84
C ARG A 206 15.75 3.09 -15.58
N ALA A 207 15.41 4.20 -16.24
CA ALA A 207 14.13 4.33 -16.93
C ALA A 207 14.05 3.40 -18.14
N GLY A 208 15.11 3.34 -18.95
CA GLY A 208 15.22 2.41 -20.07
C GLY A 208 15.20 0.93 -19.63
N ALA A 209 15.87 0.60 -18.51
CA ALA A 209 15.84 -0.75 -17.94
C ALA A 209 14.41 -1.13 -17.49
N LEU A 210 13.70 -0.21 -16.84
CA LEU A 210 12.32 -0.43 -16.39
C LEU A 210 11.35 -0.61 -17.58
N SER A 211 11.49 0.21 -18.63
CA SER A 211 10.71 0.10 -19.88
C SER A 211 10.93 -1.26 -20.55
N ALA A 212 12.18 -1.67 -20.73
CA ALA A 212 12.51 -2.96 -21.32
C ALA A 212 11.96 -4.16 -20.51
N MET A 213 11.99 -4.05 -19.17
CA MET A 213 11.39 -5.04 -18.29
C MET A 213 9.87 -5.11 -18.48
N ALA A 214 9.20 -3.96 -18.52
CA ALA A 214 7.76 -3.88 -18.67
C ALA A 214 7.27 -4.42 -20.03
N GLU A 215 7.97 -4.09 -21.12
CA GLU A 215 7.69 -4.60 -22.47
C GLU A 215 7.75 -6.14 -22.53
N GLY A 216 8.66 -6.74 -21.75
CA GLY A 216 8.79 -8.20 -21.67
C GLY A 216 7.81 -8.88 -20.73
N MET A 217 7.18 -8.13 -19.83
CA MET A 217 6.35 -8.71 -18.76
C MET A 217 4.86 -8.43 -18.93
N THR A 218 4.48 -7.28 -19.49
CA THR A 218 3.08 -6.86 -19.51
C THR A 218 2.54 -6.74 -20.94
N PRO A 219 1.33 -7.22 -21.24
CA PRO A 219 0.68 -7.01 -22.53
C PRO A 219 0.57 -5.54 -22.95
N MET A 220 0.42 -4.62 -21.97
CA MET A 220 0.39 -3.18 -22.25
C MET A 220 1.77 -2.58 -22.52
N GLY A 221 2.87 -3.32 -22.39
CA GLY A 221 4.23 -2.90 -22.67
C GLY A 221 4.78 -1.81 -21.75
N ARG A 222 4.11 -1.51 -20.63
CA ARG A 222 4.57 -0.55 -19.65
C ARG A 222 4.16 -0.93 -18.23
N PHE A 223 4.90 -0.44 -17.26
CA PHE A 223 4.44 -0.43 -15.87
C PHE A 223 3.57 0.78 -15.59
N GLU A 224 2.85 0.71 -14.48
CA GLU A 224 2.03 1.80 -13.99
C GLU A 224 2.89 2.80 -13.23
N SER A 225 2.44 4.07 -13.17
CA SER A 225 3.01 5.04 -12.27
C SER A 225 2.39 4.94 -10.87
N ALA A 226 3.07 5.50 -9.88
CA ALA A 226 2.53 5.58 -8.52
C ALA A 226 1.23 6.42 -8.48
N GLU A 227 1.14 7.43 -9.31
CA GLU A 227 -0.02 8.33 -9.44
C GLU A 227 -1.22 7.62 -10.07
N GLU A 228 -1.01 6.74 -11.07
CA GLU A 228 -2.09 5.92 -11.64
C GLU A 228 -2.70 5.00 -10.58
N ILE A 229 -1.85 4.34 -9.77
CA ILE A 229 -2.31 3.51 -8.66
C ILE A 229 -2.99 4.36 -7.57
N ALA A 230 -2.45 5.53 -7.23
CA ALA A 230 -3.07 6.45 -6.28
C ALA A 230 -4.49 6.86 -6.72
N GLY A 231 -4.69 7.16 -8.01
CA GLY A 231 -6.03 7.45 -8.56
C GLY A 231 -7.03 6.31 -8.35
N GLN A 232 -6.59 5.06 -8.52
CA GLN A 232 -7.41 3.87 -8.28
C GLN A 232 -7.69 3.66 -6.78
N VAL A 233 -6.71 3.96 -5.92
CA VAL A 233 -6.91 3.95 -4.46
C VAL A 233 -7.96 4.99 -4.05
N LEU A 234 -7.88 6.21 -4.55
CA LEU A 234 -8.88 7.24 -4.27
C LEU A 234 -10.28 6.81 -4.75
N PHE A 235 -10.39 6.18 -5.91
CA PHE A 235 -11.65 5.59 -6.37
C PHE A 235 -12.21 4.61 -5.34
N LEU A 236 -11.40 3.65 -4.87
CA LEU A 236 -11.83 2.64 -3.89
C LEU A 236 -12.17 3.26 -2.52
N LEU A 237 -11.49 4.33 -2.11
CA LEU A 237 -11.76 5.05 -0.88
C LEU A 237 -13.00 5.96 -0.98
N SER A 238 -13.34 6.45 -2.17
CA SER A 238 -14.42 7.41 -2.39
C SER A 238 -15.82 6.78 -2.42
N GLY A 239 -16.85 7.63 -2.39
CA GLY A 239 -18.24 7.21 -2.59
C GLY A 239 -18.55 6.64 -3.97
N ALA A 240 -17.67 6.85 -4.98
CA ALA A 240 -17.83 6.29 -6.33
C ALA A 240 -17.80 4.75 -6.34
N SER A 241 -17.17 4.13 -5.35
CA SER A 241 -17.14 2.68 -5.15
C SER A 241 -18.08 2.20 -4.02
N GLY A 242 -19.18 2.91 -3.78
CA GLY A 242 -20.04 2.76 -2.60
C GLY A 242 -20.61 1.36 -2.31
N THR A 243 -20.70 0.49 -3.31
CA THR A 243 -21.14 -0.90 -3.15
C THR A 243 -19.99 -1.92 -3.24
N MET A 244 -18.75 -1.46 -3.44
CA MET A 244 -17.57 -2.33 -3.53
C MET A 244 -16.99 -2.57 -2.13
N THR A 245 -17.05 -3.82 -1.66
CA THR A 245 -16.38 -4.26 -0.43
C THR A 245 -15.98 -5.73 -0.56
N GLY A 246 -14.83 -6.09 -0.01
CA GLY A 246 -14.25 -7.43 -0.12
C GLY A 246 -13.71 -7.77 -1.51
N THR A 247 -13.60 -6.77 -2.41
CA THR A 247 -13.06 -6.98 -3.76
C THR A 247 -11.54 -6.80 -3.79
N THR A 248 -10.92 -7.36 -4.81
CA THR A 248 -9.53 -7.08 -5.17
C THR A 248 -9.53 -6.46 -6.56
N LEU A 249 -9.10 -5.20 -6.65
CA LEU A 249 -8.88 -4.51 -7.91
C LEU A 249 -7.47 -4.88 -8.41
N VAL A 250 -7.39 -5.67 -9.47
CA VAL A 250 -6.12 -5.99 -10.13
C VAL A 250 -5.82 -4.89 -11.13
N SER A 251 -4.60 -4.32 -11.04
CA SER A 251 -4.08 -3.31 -11.95
C SER A 251 -2.64 -3.70 -12.28
N ASP A 252 -2.43 -4.33 -13.44
CA ASP A 252 -1.16 -4.99 -13.74
C ASP A 252 -0.76 -4.97 -15.23
N GLY A 253 -1.44 -4.15 -16.04
CA GLY A 253 -1.18 -4.08 -17.47
C GLY A 253 -1.41 -5.40 -18.22
N GLY A 254 -2.17 -6.33 -17.63
CA GLY A 254 -2.48 -7.65 -18.18
C GLY A 254 -1.45 -8.73 -17.82
N TYR A 255 -0.52 -8.45 -16.91
CA TYR A 255 0.53 -9.40 -16.51
C TYR A 255 0.01 -10.74 -15.96
N SER A 256 -1.16 -10.74 -15.31
CA SER A 256 -1.76 -11.94 -14.72
C SER A 256 -2.69 -12.74 -15.63
N LEU A 257 -2.88 -12.30 -16.85
CA LEU A 257 -3.73 -12.98 -17.84
C LEU A 257 -3.12 -14.29 -18.36
#